data_41614b467687cdc35e26bff550c766d0
#
_entry.id   41614b467687cdc35e26bff550c766d0
#
_cell.length_a   1.000
_cell.length_b   1.000
_cell.length_c   1.000
_cell.angle_alpha   90.00
_cell.angle_beta   90.00
_cell.angle_gamma   90.00
#
_symmetry.space_group_name_H-M   'P 1'
#
loop_
_entity.id
_entity.type
_entity.pdbx_description
1 polymer ?
#
loop_
_entity_poly.entity_id
_entity_poly.type
_entity_poly.pdbx_seq_one_letter_code
_entity_poly.pdbx_strand_id
1 'polypeptide(L)'
;IERMGIKNAIVTNEDSFVLASHFPGFFNAIQVDAPCSGEGMFRKLPEAIEQWSMENVAICAERQKEILDNAAVMLKPGGVIVYSTCTFSKEENEDVIEYFLERHPDFTLEEMERFWPHKVDGEGHFVAKLVRRGCVDTDLKADRKTKKNKNSKNRKNETKPALTKENMKLLSEFLDETISEDMAAWIKNSRLVM
;
A
#
# COMPACT_ATOMS: atom_id res chain seq x y z
N ILE A 1 -6.42 8.72 -10.89
CA ILE A 1 -7.69 8.30 -10.28
C ILE A 1 -8.85 8.81 -11.12
N GLU A 2 -9.01 10.12 -11.31
CA GLU A 2 -10.08 10.71 -12.12
C GLU A 2 -10.11 10.17 -13.55
N ARG A 3 -8.95 10.12 -14.23
CA ARG A 3 -8.79 9.58 -15.58
C ARG A 3 -9.26 8.12 -15.72
N MET A 4 -9.18 7.35 -14.64
CA MET A 4 -9.59 5.95 -14.57
C MET A 4 -11.04 5.77 -14.09
N GLY A 5 -11.73 6.85 -13.77
CA GLY A 5 -13.11 6.82 -13.26
C GLY A 5 -13.26 6.16 -11.89
N ILE A 6 -12.20 6.09 -11.09
CA ILE A 6 -12.22 5.50 -9.74
C ILE A 6 -12.94 6.47 -8.80
N LYS A 7 -14.05 6.03 -8.22
CA LYS A 7 -14.92 6.87 -7.37
C LYS A 7 -14.74 6.65 -5.88
N ASN A 8 -14.06 5.59 -5.48
CA ASN A 8 -13.87 5.15 -4.09
C ASN A 8 -12.40 5.23 -3.68
N ALA A 9 -11.77 6.38 -3.92
CA ALA A 9 -10.39 6.62 -3.56
C ALA A 9 -10.26 7.96 -2.83
N ILE A 10 -9.39 7.99 -1.83
CA ILE A 10 -8.94 9.19 -1.15
C ILE A 10 -7.47 9.38 -1.51
N VAL A 11 -7.09 10.58 -1.92
CA VAL A 11 -5.70 10.96 -2.18
C VAL A 11 -5.25 11.90 -1.08
N THR A 12 -4.16 11.55 -0.43
CA THR A 12 -3.56 12.36 0.64
C THR A 12 -2.12 12.74 0.25
N ASN A 13 -1.61 13.79 0.86
CA ASN A 13 -0.21 14.19 0.76
C ASN A 13 0.35 14.26 2.17
N GLU A 14 0.55 13.07 2.77
CA GLU A 14 0.98 12.91 4.14
C GLU A 14 2.18 11.97 4.25
N ASP A 15 2.94 12.13 5.33
CA ASP A 15 4.03 11.23 5.70
C ASP A 15 3.48 9.88 6.21
N SER A 16 4.20 8.80 5.94
CA SER A 16 3.80 7.46 6.37
C SER A 16 3.66 7.32 7.89
N PHE A 17 4.46 8.07 8.66
CA PHE A 17 4.37 8.10 10.13
C PHE A 17 3.04 8.71 10.60
N VAL A 18 2.61 9.82 9.97
CA VAL A 18 1.32 10.45 10.26
C VAL A 18 0.19 9.49 9.94
N LEU A 19 0.23 8.84 8.77
CA LEU A 19 -0.78 7.84 8.40
C LEU A 19 -0.81 6.67 9.39
N ALA A 20 0.34 6.16 9.83
CA ALA A 20 0.43 5.07 10.79
C ALA A 20 -0.18 5.42 12.16
N SER A 21 -0.07 6.68 12.59
CA SER A 21 -0.68 7.14 13.83
C SER A 21 -2.21 7.15 13.78
N HIS A 22 -2.81 7.38 12.59
CA HIS A 22 -4.26 7.46 12.40
C HIS A 22 -4.90 6.13 12.02
N PHE A 23 -4.16 5.23 11.37
CA PHE A 23 -4.71 4.00 10.79
C PHE A 23 -4.05 2.70 11.30
N PRO A 24 -3.80 2.52 12.61
CA PRO A 24 -3.17 1.30 13.11
C PRO A 24 -4.09 0.08 12.86
N GLY A 25 -3.54 -0.97 12.22
CA GLY A 25 -4.29 -2.20 11.92
C GLY A 25 -5.54 -1.99 11.08
N PHE A 26 -5.51 -1.03 10.16
CA PHE A 26 -6.68 -0.63 9.39
C PHE A 26 -6.79 -1.32 8.02
N PHE A 27 -5.68 -1.47 7.30
CA PHE A 27 -5.67 -1.93 5.92
C PHE A 27 -5.54 -3.45 5.81
N ASN A 28 -6.22 -4.02 4.82
CA ASN A 28 -6.10 -5.45 4.48
C ASN A 28 -4.94 -5.72 3.53
N ALA A 29 -4.57 -4.72 2.73
CA ALA A 29 -3.44 -4.75 1.81
C ALA A 29 -2.85 -3.35 1.66
N ILE A 30 -1.52 -3.29 1.57
CA ILE A 30 -0.78 -2.05 1.36
C ILE A 30 0.19 -2.29 0.21
N GLN A 31 0.22 -1.35 -0.74
CA GLN A 31 1.29 -1.28 -1.73
C GLN A 31 2.22 -0.13 -1.36
N VAL A 32 3.49 -0.43 -1.26
CA VAL A 32 4.57 0.53 -1.03
C VAL A 32 5.36 0.64 -2.32
N ASP A 33 5.14 1.71 -3.07
CA ASP A 33 6.01 2.11 -4.18
C ASP A 33 7.02 3.09 -3.61
N ALA A 34 8.17 2.56 -3.18
CA ALA A 34 9.07 3.27 -2.31
C ALA A 34 9.95 4.29 -3.07
N PRO A 35 10.19 5.48 -2.49
CA PRO A 35 11.20 6.38 -3.03
C PRO A 35 12.56 5.67 -3.03
N CYS A 36 13.27 5.71 -4.15
CA CYS A 36 14.52 4.99 -4.33
C CYS A 36 15.52 5.78 -5.18
N SER A 37 16.75 5.30 -5.29
CA SER A 37 17.81 5.92 -6.11
C SER A 37 17.52 5.93 -7.62
N GLY A 38 16.57 5.10 -8.09
CA GLY A 38 15.97 5.22 -9.39
C GLY A 38 16.81 4.73 -10.57
N GLU A 39 17.72 3.77 -10.38
CA GLU A 39 18.60 3.24 -11.43
C GLU A 39 17.85 2.71 -12.64
N GLY A 40 16.67 2.10 -12.44
CA GLY A 40 15.81 1.65 -13.52
C GLY A 40 15.27 2.79 -14.40
N MET A 41 15.31 4.02 -13.91
CA MET A 41 14.80 5.19 -14.63
C MET A 41 15.86 5.90 -15.49
N PHE A 42 17.13 5.49 -15.45
CA PHE A 42 18.24 6.15 -16.16
C PHE A 42 18.01 6.28 -17.67
N ARG A 43 17.31 5.31 -18.29
CA ARG A 43 16.98 5.40 -19.72
C ARG A 43 15.90 6.42 -20.05
N LYS A 44 14.98 6.69 -19.11
CA LYS A 44 13.85 7.62 -19.29
C LYS A 44 14.15 9.02 -18.80
N LEU A 45 14.94 9.12 -17.75
CA LEU A 45 15.23 10.36 -17.04
C LEU A 45 16.75 10.50 -16.89
N PRO A 46 17.46 11.10 -17.86
CA PRO A 46 18.90 11.32 -17.77
C PRO A 46 19.32 12.07 -16.51
N GLU A 47 18.47 12.96 -16.01
CA GLU A 47 18.70 13.73 -14.78
C GLU A 47 18.84 12.82 -13.55
N ALA A 48 18.23 11.63 -13.58
CA ALA A 48 18.36 10.65 -12.49
C ALA A 48 19.81 10.15 -12.37
N ILE A 49 20.57 10.10 -13.46
CA ILE A 49 22.00 9.73 -13.44
C ILE A 49 22.82 10.75 -12.69
N GLU A 50 22.54 12.06 -12.91
CA GLU A 50 23.25 13.16 -12.26
C GLU A 50 22.97 13.22 -10.75
N GLN A 51 21.79 12.80 -10.31
CA GLN A 51 21.38 12.80 -8.92
C GLN A 51 21.78 11.52 -8.17
N TRP A 52 22.19 10.49 -8.89
CA TRP A 52 22.53 9.21 -8.28
C TRP A 52 23.89 9.28 -7.58
N SER A 53 23.96 8.73 -6.37
CA SER A 53 25.19 8.55 -5.60
C SER A 53 25.00 7.41 -4.60
N MET A 54 26.12 6.83 -4.14
CA MET A 54 26.08 5.81 -3.05
C MET A 54 25.51 6.38 -1.75
N GLU A 55 25.72 7.68 -1.50
CA GLU A 55 25.12 8.36 -0.35
C GLU A 55 23.59 8.41 -0.48
N ASN A 56 23.09 8.74 -1.68
CA ASN A 56 21.64 8.77 -1.94
C ASN A 56 21.00 7.37 -1.82
N VAL A 57 21.69 6.32 -2.27
CA VAL A 57 21.28 4.93 -2.06
C VAL A 57 21.09 4.63 -0.56
N ALA A 58 22.05 4.99 0.27
CA ALA A 58 21.97 4.78 1.72
C ALA A 58 20.82 5.57 2.37
N ILE A 59 20.63 6.84 1.97
CA ILE A 59 19.51 7.66 2.46
C ILE A 59 18.16 7.06 2.07
N CYS A 60 18.03 6.61 0.82
CA CYS A 60 16.81 5.94 0.35
C CYS A 60 16.54 4.65 1.12
N ALA A 61 17.56 3.82 1.35
CA ALA A 61 17.42 2.57 2.09
C ALA A 61 16.89 2.81 3.53
N GLU A 62 17.43 3.80 4.24
CA GLU A 62 16.93 4.14 5.58
C GLU A 62 15.47 4.63 5.54
N ARG A 63 15.13 5.49 4.60
CA ARG A 63 13.74 5.96 4.43
C ARG A 63 12.78 4.82 4.09
N GLN A 64 13.19 3.86 3.28
CA GLN A 64 12.40 2.68 2.91
C GLN A 64 12.11 1.79 4.12
N LYS A 65 13.10 1.60 5.01
CA LYS A 65 12.91 0.87 6.29
C LYS A 65 11.83 1.53 7.14
N GLU A 66 11.90 2.86 7.32
CA GLU A 66 10.90 3.61 8.06
C GLU A 66 9.49 3.48 7.46
N ILE A 67 9.37 3.58 6.13
CA ILE A 67 8.08 3.43 5.43
C ILE A 67 7.50 2.03 5.64
N LEU A 68 8.32 0.96 5.55
CA LEU A 68 7.86 -0.40 5.78
C LEU A 68 7.47 -0.65 7.24
N ASP A 69 8.22 -0.12 8.21
CA ASP A 69 7.86 -0.20 9.63
C ASP A 69 6.48 0.48 9.88
N ASN A 70 6.23 1.64 9.28
CA ASN A 70 4.95 2.32 9.36
C ASN A 70 3.83 1.52 8.65
N ALA A 71 4.12 0.92 7.50
CA ALA A 71 3.17 0.06 6.81
C ALA A 71 2.77 -1.17 7.65
N ALA A 72 3.72 -1.76 8.38
CA ALA A 72 3.44 -2.87 9.30
C ALA A 72 2.47 -2.47 10.42
N VAL A 73 2.59 -1.25 10.96
CA VAL A 73 1.64 -0.71 11.96
C VAL A 73 0.23 -0.61 11.39
N MET A 74 0.12 -0.17 10.13
CA MET A 74 -1.18 0.05 9.48
C MET A 74 -1.86 -1.23 9.00
N LEU A 75 -1.12 -2.31 8.80
CA LEU A 75 -1.65 -3.55 8.22
C LEU A 75 -2.35 -4.41 9.28
N LYS A 76 -3.51 -4.96 8.92
CA LYS A 76 -4.22 -5.96 9.75
C LYS A 76 -3.45 -7.28 9.83
N PRO A 77 -3.63 -8.06 10.90
CA PRO A 77 -3.23 -9.47 10.92
C PRO A 77 -3.86 -10.23 9.73
N GLY A 78 -3.05 -11.05 9.04
CA GLY A 78 -3.45 -11.74 7.81
C GLY A 78 -3.44 -10.87 6.55
N GLY A 79 -3.06 -9.60 6.66
CA GLY A 79 -2.92 -8.69 5.52
C GLY A 79 -1.63 -8.90 4.73
N VAL A 80 -1.51 -8.18 3.62
CA VAL A 80 -0.40 -8.28 2.65
C VAL A 80 0.22 -6.91 2.42
N ILE A 81 1.55 -6.83 2.44
CA ILE A 81 2.31 -5.70 1.90
C ILE A 81 2.97 -6.14 0.58
N VAL A 82 2.84 -5.32 -0.45
CA VAL A 82 3.64 -5.43 -1.67
C VAL A 82 4.59 -4.24 -1.68
N TYR A 83 5.88 -4.52 -1.57
CA TYR A 83 6.95 -3.53 -1.64
C TYR A 83 7.53 -3.51 -3.05
N SER A 84 7.79 -2.34 -3.61
CA SER A 84 8.39 -2.17 -4.92
C SER A 84 9.33 -0.98 -4.98
N THR A 85 10.35 -1.10 -5.82
CA THR A 85 11.28 -0.02 -6.18
C THR A 85 11.60 -0.05 -7.67
N CYS A 86 12.13 1.03 -8.20
CA CYS A 86 12.70 1.09 -9.55
C CYS A 86 14.24 1.17 -9.51
N THR A 87 14.89 0.57 -8.52
CA THR A 87 16.36 0.51 -8.42
C THR A 87 16.88 -0.93 -8.52
N PHE A 88 18.16 -1.06 -8.83
CA PHE A 88 18.88 -2.35 -8.82
C PHE A 88 19.78 -2.53 -7.59
N SER A 89 19.84 -1.54 -6.72
CA SER A 89 20.61 -1.58 -5.49
C SER A 89 20.13 -2.70 -4.57
N LYS A 90 21.05 -3.51 -4.05
CA LYS A 90 20.75 -4.53 -3.05
C LYS A 90 20.38 -3.90 -1.71
N GLU A 91 21.05 -2.81 -1.39
CA GLU A 91 20.87 -2.04 -0.16
C GLU A 91 19.44 -1.52 -0.01
N GLU A 92 18.79 -1.17 -1.14
CA GLU A 92 17.42 -0.66 -1.18
C GLU A 92 16.37 -1.76 -1.39
N ASN A 93 16.78 -2.95 -1.74
CA ASN A 93 15.90 -4.07 -2.09
C ASN A 93 15.98 -5.18 -1.05
N GLU A 94 16.85 -6.15 -1.26
CA GLU A 94 16.94 -7.34 -0.41
C GLU A 94 17.31 -6.99 1.02
N ASP A 95 18.25 -6.06 1.24
CA ASP A 95 18.71 -5.71 2.58
C ASP A 95 17.61 -4.97 3.39
N VAL A 96 16.74 -4.20 2.72
CA VAL A 96 15.55 -3.59 3.35
C VAL A 96 14.53 -4.67 3.74
N ILE A 97 14.31 -5.67 2.90
CA ILE A 97 13.39 -6.78 3.21
C ILE A 97 13.95 -7.65 4.35
N GLU A 98 15.24 -7.94 4.35
CA GLU A 98 15.90 -8.70 5.43
C GLU A 98 15.78 -7.96 6.77
N TYR A 99 16.13 -6.67 6.81
CA TYR A 99 15.94 -5.81 7.98
C TYR A 99 14.50 -5.83 8.49
N PHE A 100 13.53 -5.71 7.59
CA PHE A 100 12.11 -5.73 7.95
C PHE A 100 11.69 -7.06 8.61
N LEU A 101 12.08 -8.18 8.01
CA LEU A 101 11.72 -9.51 8.52
C LEU A 101 12.35 -9.83 9.88
N GLU A 102 13.57 -9.32 10.14
CA GLU A 102 14.21 -9.46 11.45
C GLU A 102 13.45 -8.70 12.55
N ARG A 103 12.92 -7.53 12.24
CA ARG A 103 12.18 -6.69 13.18
C ARG A 103 10.72 -7.08 13.36
N HIS A 104 10.13 -7.67 12.34
CA HIS A 104 8.72 -8.07 12.29
C HIS A 104 8.55 -9.58 12.13
N PRO A 105 8.79 -10.37 13.20
CA PRO A 105 8.74 -11.83 13.14
C PRO A 105 7.34 -12.39 12.86
N ASP A 106 6.31 -11.55 12.91
CA ASP A 106 4.92 -11.86 12.50
C ASP A 106 4.70 -11.76 10.99
N PHE A 107 5.71 -11.35 10.21
CA PHE A 107 5.68 -11.36 8.75
C PHE A 107 6.46 -12.53 8.15
N THR A 108 6.08 -12.90 6.94
CA THR A 108 6.79 -13.87 6.09
C THR A 108 6.92 -13.32 4.68
N LEU A 109 8.09 -13.55 4.06
CA LEU A 109 8.28 -13.29 2.63
C LEU A 109 7.66 -14.45 1.85
N GLU A 110 6.66 -14.15 0.99
CA GLU A 110 6.07 -15.14 0.09
C GLU A 110 6.76 -15.20 -1.25
N GLU A 111 7.12 -14.03 -1.80
CA GLU A 111 7.68 -13.90 -3.14
C GLU A 111 8.57 -12.67 -3.21
N MET A 112 9.67 -12.77 -3.96
CA MET A 112 10.58 -11.67 -4.23
C MET A 112 11.18 -11.84 -5.62
N GLU A 113 11.10 -10.80 -6.47
CA GLU A 113 11.54 -10.88 -7.86
C GLU A 113 12.16 -9.57 -8.34
N ARG A 114 13.15 -9.69 -9.23
CA ARG A 114 13.77 -8.60 -9.99
C ARG A 114 13.39 -8.67 -11.45
N PHE A 115 12.79 -7.63 -11.95
CA PHE A 115 12.46 -7.46 -13.36
C PHE A 115 13.59 -6.71 -14.07
N TRP A 116 14.46 -7.46 -14.71
CA TRP A 116 15.61 -6.91 -15.42
C TRP A 116 15.23 -6.44 -16.83
N PRO A 117 15.66 -5.26 -17.30
CA PRO A 117 15.29 -4.73 -18.62
C PRO A 117 15.83 -5.54 -19.81
N HIS A 118 16.77 -6.45 -19.59
CA HIS A 118 17.25 -7.40 -20.60
C HIS A 118 16.45 -8.71 -20.65
N LYS A 119 15.52 -8.93 -19.72
CA LYS A 119 14.69 -10.14 -19.64
C LYS A 119 13.21 -9.87 -19.89
N VAL A 120 12.76 -8.65 -19.59
CA VAL A 120 11.37 -8.24 -19.75
C VAL A 120 11.29 -6.86 -20.38
N ASP A 121 10.19 -6.58 -21.08
CA ASP A 121 9.93 -5.24 -21.61
C ASP A 121 9.61 -4.29 -20.45
N GLY A 122 10.52 -3.39 -20.15
CA GLY A 122 10.39 -2.43 -19.04
C GLY A 122 11.70 -1.77 -18.67
N GLU A 123 11.65 -0.89 -17.67
CA GLU A 123 12.83 -0.13 -17.21
C GLU A 123 13.58 -0.85 -16.10
N GLY A 124 12.97 -1.82 -15.48
CA GLY A 124 13.49 -2.57 -14.35
C GLY A 124 12.78 -2.20 -13.04
N HIS A 125 12.46 -3.24 -12.28
CA HIS A 125 11.79 -3.13 -11.00
C HIS A 125 12.23 -4.24 -10.05
N PHE A 126 12.06 -3.97 -8.76
CA PHE A 126 12.10 -4.98 -7.71
C PHE A 126 10.72 -5.05 -7.06
N VAL A 127 10.29 -6.25 -6.70
CA VAL A 127 9.02 -6.47 -5.99
C VAL A 127 9.22 -7.53 -4.92
N ALA A 128 8.66 -7.29 -3.72
CA ALA A 128 8.59 -8.27 -2.65
C ALA A 128 7.19 -8.29 -2.05
N LYS A 129 6.66 -9.51 -1.82
CA LYS A 129 5.37 -9.75 -1.20
C LYS A 129 5.55 -10.28 0.22
N LEU A 130 5.11 -9.51 1.18
CA LEU A 130 5.19 -9.78 2.60
C LEU A 130 3.79 -10.05 3.15
N VAL A 131 3.64 -11.12 3.92
CA VAL A 131 2.36 -11.50 4.52
C VAL A 131 2.45 -11.50 6.02
N ARG A 132 1.55 -10.79 6.68
CA ARG A 132 1.43 -10.80 8.14
C ARG A 132 0.68 -12.04 8.61
N ARG A 133 1.23 -12.77 9.56
CA ARG A 133 0.53 -13.91 10.19
C ARG A 133 -0.73 -13.43 10.91
N GLY A 134 -1.76 -14.24 10.88
CA GLY A 134 -3.03 -13.97 11.53
C GLY A 134 -4.21 -14.42 10.69
N CYS A 135 -5.40 -14.32 11.26
CA CYS A 135 -6.64 -14.56 10.49
C CYS A 135 -7.07 -13.24 9.87
N VAL A 136 -7.24 -13.22 8.57
CA VAL A 136 -8.06 -12.19 7.92
C VAL A 136 -9.46 -12.38 8.45
N ASP A 137 -10.09 -11.33 9.00
CA ASP A 137 -11.52 -11.37 9.29
C ASP A 137 -12.28 -11.89 8.08
N THR A 138 -12.94 -13.03 8.23
CA THR A 138 -13.49 -13.84 7.13
C THR A 138 -14.72 -13.20 6.48
N ASP A 139 -15.11 -12.01 6.85
CA ASP A 139 -16.28 -11.33 6.27
C ASP A 139 -16.16 -11.04 4.77
N LEU A 140 -14.92 -11.09 4.21
CA LEU A 140 -14.70 -10.95 2.76
C LEU A 140 -14.70 -12.27 1.98
N LYS A 141 -14.72 -13.45 2.66
CA LYS A 141 -14.72 -14.76 1.99
C LYS A 141 -16.12 -15.27 1.62
N ALA A 142 -17.17 -14.67 2.14
CA ALA A 142 -18.55 -15.08 1.84
C ALA A 142 -18.96 -14.77 0.39
N ASP A 143 -18.37 -13.76 -0.24
CA ASP A 143 -18.79 -13.32 -1.59
C ASP A 143 -18.17 -14.08 -2.78
N ARG A 144 -17.19 -14.97 -2.56
CA ARG A 144 -16.52 -15.67 -3.67
C ARG A 144 -17.04 -17.09 -3.95
N LYS A 145 -17.86 -17.70 -3.08
CA LYS A 145 -18.29 -19.10 -3.22
C LYS A 145 -19.71 -19.35 -3.76
N THR A 146 -20.49 -18.30 -4.03
CA THR A 146 -21.89 -18.49 -4.48
C THR A 146 -22.22 -17.89 -5.85
N LYS A 147 -21.39 -18.13 -6.86
CA LYS A 147 -21.80 -17.93 -8.26
C LYS A 147 -21.65 -19.20 -9.08
N LYS A 148 -22.41 -20.23 -8.72
CA LYS A 148 -22.88 -21.24 -9.67
C LYS A 148 -24.34 -21.58 -9.35
N ASN A 149 -25.19 -21.15 -10.27
CA ASN A 149 -26.60 -21.54 -10.45
C ASN A 149 -27.66 -21.00 -9.48
N LYS A 150 -28.47 -20.03 -9.88
CA LYS A 150 -29.82 -20.25 -10.42
C LYS A 150 -30.51 -18.92 -10.74
N ASN A 151 -31.13 -18.89 -11.89
CA ASN A 151 -32.07 -17.89 -12.36
C ASN A 151 -33.07 -17.41 -11.31
N SER A 152 -33.42 -16.14 -11.43
CA SER A 152 -34.74 -15.58 -11.12
C SER A 152 -34.76 -14.52 -10.00
N LYS A 153 -35.02 -13.28 -10.46
CA LYS A 153 -35.86 -12.25 -9.83
C LYS A 153 -35.80 -12.09 -8.31
N ASN A 154 -34.93 -11.19 -7.85
CA ASN A 154 -35.26 -10.10 -6.91
C ASN A 154 -33.98 -9.38 -6.51
N ARG A 155 -33.64 -8.27 -7.22
CA ARG A 155 -32.69 -7.29 -6.74
C ARG A 155 -33.38 -6.51 -5.62
N LYS A 156 -33.22 -6.94 -4.37
CA LYS A 156 -33.41 -6.12 -3.18
C LYS A 156 -32.03 -5.81 -2.60
N ASN A 157 -31.72 -4.52 -2.58
CA ASN A 157 -30.73 -3.83 -1.77
C ASN A 157 -29.66 -4.71 -1.08
N GLU A 158 -28.54 -4.95 -1.76
CA GLU A 158 -27.31 -5.36 -1.09
C GLU A 158 -26.80 -4.14 -0.31
N THR A 159 -26.94 -4.12 0.99
CA THR A 159 -26.29 -3.20 1.90
C THR A 159 -24.78 -3.49 1.84
N LYS A 160 -24.02 -2.57 1.28
CA LYS A 160 -22.55 -2.60 1.34
C LYS A 160 -22.11 -2.61 2.81
N PRO A 161 -21.03 -3.33 3.18
CA PRO A 161 -20.54 -3.34 4.55
C PRO A 161 -20.28 -1.89 5.00
N ALA A 162 -20.99 -1.46 6.03
CA ALA A 162 -20.76 -0.15 6.64
C ALA A 162 -19.43 -0.20 7.39
N LEU A 163 -18.64 0.86 7.28
CA LEU A 163 -17.47 1.08 8.13
C LEU A 163 -17.85 0.88 9.60
N THR A 164 -17.00 0.23 10.37
CA THR A 164 -17.21 0.11 11.82
C THR A 164 -17.22 1.50 12.44
N LYS A 165 -17.89 1.66 13.58
CA LYS A 165 -17.94 2.96 14.30
C LYS A 165 -16.54 3.46 14.64
N GLU A 166 -15.62 2.57 14.95
CA GLU A 166 -14.23 2.85 15.26
C GLU A 166 -13.47 3.38 14.02
N ASN A 167 -13.60 2.70 12.88
CA ASN A 167 -12.99 3.14 11.62
C ASN A 167 -13.58 4.48 11.15
N MET A 168 -14.86 4.74 11.37
CA MET A 168 -15.48 6.05 11.07
C MET A 168 -14.91 7.17 11.96
N LYS A 169 -14.62 6.86 13.22
CA LYS A 169 -14.01 7.82 14.14
C LYS A 169 -12.58 8.17 13.70
N LEU A 170 -11.75 7.16 13.43
CA LEU A 170 -10.37 7.34 12.95
C LEU A 170 -10.33 8.13 11.63
N LEU A 171 -11.21 7.80 10.68
CA LEU A 171 -11.33 8.55 9.44
C LEU A 171 -11.74 10.01 9.70
N SER A 172 -12.69 10.26 10.59
CA SER A 172 -13.12 11.61 10.92
C SER A 172 -11.99 12.44 11.54
N GLU A 173 -11.23 11.86 12.47
CA GLU A 173 -10.08 12.51 13.11
C GLU A 173 -9.02 12.88 12.07
N PHE A 174 -8.66 11.93 11.18
CA PHE A 174 -7.72 12.19 10.10
C PHE A 174 -8.17 13.28 9.14
N LEU A 175 -9.46 13.29 8.75
CA LEU A 175 -10.02 14.30 7.86
C LEU A 175 -10.02 15.68 8.50
N ASP A 176 -10.32 15.77 9.80
CA ASP A 176 -10.38 17.03 10.53
C ASP A 176 -8.98 17.65 10.72
N GLU A 177 -7.91 16.82 10.78
CA GLU A 177 -6.53 17.30 10.96
C GLU A 177 -5.80 17.61 9.64
N THR A 178 -6.11 16.88 8.56
CA THR A 178 -5.27 16.90 7.35
C THR A 178 -5.93 17.54 6.13
N ILE A 179 -7.24 17.79 6.15
CA ILE A 179 -7.99 18.23 4.97
C ILE A 179 -8.77 19.51 5.29
N SER A 180 -8.90 20.40 4.30
CA SER A 180 -9.72 21.60 4.44
C SER A 180 -11.19 21.27 4.78
N GLU A 181 -11.85 22.16 5.55
CA GLU A 181 -13.25 21.97 5.99
C GLU A 181 -14.21 21.63 4.85
N ASP A 182 -14.04 22.26 3.66
CA ASP A 182 -14.86 22.00 2.49
C ASP A 182 -14.69 20.58 1.95
N MET A 183 -13.45 20.08 1.92
CA MET A 183 -13.15 18.74 1.46
C MET A 183 -13.57 17.69 2.48
N ALA A 184 -13.40 17.96 3.78
CA ALA A 184 -13.88 17.09 4.85
C ALA A 184 -15.42 16.95 4.82
N ALA A 185 -16.14 18.04 4.57
CA ALA A 185 -17.58 18.01 4.41
C ALA A 185 -18.03 17.21 3.18
N TRP A 186 -17.31 17.33 2.08
CA TRP A 186 -17.59 16.56 0.87
C TRP A 186 -17.36 15.05 1.09
N ILE A 187 -16.27 14.66 1.77
CA ILE A 187 -15.95 13.26 2.08
C ILE A 187 -16.97 12.69 3.07
N LYS A 188 -17.34 13.41 4.12
CA LYS A 188 -18.36 12.97 5.09
C LYS A 188 -19.74 12.75 4.44
N ASN A 189 -20.06 13.51 3.40
CA ASN A 189 -21.31 13.36 2.64
C ASN A 189 -21.23 12.35 1.49
N SER A 190 -20.03 11.94 1.11
CA SER A 190 -19.80 10.91 0.09
C SER A 190 -19.97 9.52 0.71
N ARG A 191 -20.67 8.60 0.03
CA ARG A 191 -20.69 7.19 0.45
C ARG A 191 -19.31 6.59 0.20
N LEU A 192 -18.44 6.67 1.17
CA LEU A 192 -17.14 6.00 1.18
C LEU A 192 -17.37 4.49 1.22
N VAL A 193 -16.99 3.83 0.13
CA VAL A 193 -16.83 2.39 0.06
C VAL A 193 -15.35 2.15 -0.06
N MET A 194 -14.73 1.75 1.03
CA MET A 194 -13.35 1.24 1.01
C MET A 194 -13.33 -0.23 0.69
#